data_c3e9432bf473acb495c3aef2c80d9586
#
_entry.id   c3e9432bf473acb495c3aef2c80d9586
#
_cell.length_a   1.000
_cell.length_b   1.000
_cell.length_c   1.000
_cell.angle_alpha   90.00
_cell.angle_beta   90.00
_cell.angle_gamma   90.00
#
_symmetry.space_group_name_H-M   'P 1'
#
loop_
_entity.id
_entity.type
_entity.pdbx_description
1 polymer ?
#
loop_
_entity_poly.entity_id
_entity_poly.type
_entity_poly.pdbx_seq_one_letter_code
_entity_poly.pdbx_strand_id
1 'polypeptide(L)'
;MHITTRKLTAAAVTGAAYAALTMLLAPISYGAIQCRVSEVLCILPFFIPCTAWGLFAGCAIANLLSAAGIFDVVFGSLATLLAALCTAWLGRGRGAQSWVRCILAALMPVVFNFVLVGAVLTWSLTDAVFPHLNASFWVFGGQVA
;
A
#
# COMPACT_ATOMS: atom_id res chain seq x y z
N MET A 1 0.41 -5.65 25.94
CA MET A 1 1.39 -5.36 24.89
C MET A 1 2.02 -4.01 25.21
N HIS A 2 3.23 -3.98 25.79
CA HIS A 2 3.88 -2.71 26.14
C HIS A 2 4.40 -2.04 24.87
N ILE A 3 3.80 -0.92 24.53
CA ILE A 3 4.27 -0.06 23.42
C ILE A 3 5.45 0.72 23.95
N THR A 4 6.65 0.32 23.57
CA THR A 4 7.86 1.05 23.93
C THR A 4 7.97 2.30 23.05
N THR A 5 8.39 3.43 23.62
CA THR A 5 8.57 4.72 22.90
C THR A 5 9.34 4.54 21.58
N ARG A 6 10.39 3.69 21.57
CA ARG A 6 11.14 3.36 20.33
C ARG A 6 10.27 2.79 19.20
N LYS A 7 9.30 1.93 19.55
CA LYS A 7 8.40 1.33 18.55
C LYS A 7 7.43 2.37 17.99
N LEU A 8 6.93 3.26 18.86
CA LEU A 8 6.06 4.34 18.45
C LEU A 8 6.79 5.33 17.55
N THR A 9 8.02 5.71 17.90
CA THR A 9 8.85 6.59 17.07
C THR A 9 9.14 5.97 15.71
N ALA A 10 9.50 4.68 15.66
CA ALA A 10 9.75 3.98 14.41
C ALA A 10 8.50 3.96 13.51
N ALA A 11 7.33 3.70 14.08
CA ALA A 11 6.06 3.74 13.34
C ALA A 11 5.75 5.15 12.82
N ALA A 12 5.91 6.18 13.66
CA ALA A 12 5.65 7.56 13.29
C ALA A 12 6.59 8.06 12.17
N VAL A 13 7.89 7.78 12.28
CA VAL A 13 8.88 8.15 11.26
C VAL A 13 8.58 7.44 9.94
N THR A 14 8.25 6.15 9.98
CA THR A 14 7.91 5.39 8.76
C THR A 14 6.65 5.94 8.10
N GLY A 15 5.61 6.26 8.87
CA GLY A 15 4.38 6.84 8.34
C GLY A 15 4.60 8.23 7.74
N ALA A 16 5.38 9.07 8.41
CA ALA A 16 5.76 10.39 7.89
C ALA A 16 6.58 10.29 6.60
N ALA A 17 7.54 9.36 6.54
CA ALA A 17 8.33 9.12 5.33
C ALA A 17 7.44 8.60 4.17
N TYR A 18 6.49 7.71 4.45
CA TYR A 18 5.53 7.24 3.46
C TYR A 18 4.70 8.39 2.89
N ALA A 19 4.08 9.20 3.75
CA ALA A 19 3.27 10.33 3.34
C ALA A 19 4.11 11.35 2.54
N ALA A 20 5.30 11.69 3.04
CA ALA A 20 6.20 12.64 2.38
C ALA A 20 6.63 12.16 0.99
N LEU A 21 7.01 10.88 0.83
CA LEU A 21 7.37 10.31 -0.47
C LEU A 21 6.20 10.30 -1.45
N THR A 22 5.01 9.92 -0.97
CA THR A 22 3.81 9.91 -1.81
C THR A 22 3.46 11.31 -2.29
N MET A 23 3.56 12.31 -1.42
CA MET A 23 3.29 13.71 -1.75
C MET A 23 4.36 14.32 -2.66
N LEU A 24 5.63 14.04 -2.39
CA LEU A 24 6.76 14.52 -3.21
C LEU A 24 6.66 14.00 -4.64
N LEU A 25 6.20 12.77 -4.80
CA LEU A 25 6.02 12.09 -6.08
C LEU A 25 4.56 12.12 -6.54
N ALA A 26 3.77 13.09 -6.07
CA ALA A 26 2.34 13.20 -6.37
C ALA A 26 1.99 13.06 -7.86
N PRO A 27 2.71 13.68 -8.82
CA PRO A 27 2.41 13.52 -10.25
C PRO A 27 2.49 12.08 -10.75
N ILE A 28 3.35 11.27 -10.14
CA ILE A 28 3.54 9.85 -10.49
C ILE A 28 2.62 8.97 -9.64
N SER A 29 2.43 9.33 -8.37
CA SER A 29 1.63 8.56 -7.42
C SER A 29 0.13 8.65 -7.67
N TYR A 30 -0.35 9.77 -8.24
CA TYR A 30 -1.78 10.04 -8.51
C TYR A 30 -2.08 10.21 -10.00
N GLY A 31 -1.15 9.82 -10.88
CA GLY A 31 -1.33 9.83 -12.32
C GLY A 31 -2.23 8.71 -12.84
N ALA A 32 -2.40 8.66 -14.16
CA ALA A 32 -3.18 7.60 -14.85
C ALA A 32 -2.60 6.19 -14.58
N ILE A 33 -1.29 6.11 -14.38
CA ILE A 33 -0.59 4.91 -13.89
C ILE A 33 -0.15 5.23 -12.47
N GLN A 34 -0.83 4.69 -11.48
CA GLN A 34 -0.56 4.95 -10.05
C GLN A 34 0.66 4.15 -9.58
N CYS A 35 1.86 4.68 -9.83
CA CYS A 35 3.08 4.07 -9.31
C CYS A 35 3.44 4.71 -7.96
N ARG A 36 3.14 4.02 -6.85
CA ARG A 36 3.42 4.49 -5.50
C ARG A 36 4.78 4.00 -5.04
N VAL A 37 5.84 4.77 -5.32
CA VAL A 37 7.20 4.47 -4.88
C VAL A 37 7.30 4.31 -3.35
N SER A 38 6.43 4.99 -2.60
CA SER A 38 6.32 4.87 -1.13
C SER A 38 6.01 3.44 -0.66
N GLU A 39 5.48 2.58 -1.51
CA GLU A 39 5.20 1.18 -1.15
C GLU A 39 6.46 0.32 -0.96
N VAL A 40 7.61 0.78 -1.44
CA VAL A 40 8.90 0.17 -1.08
C VAL A 40 9.09 0.14 0.43
N LEU A 41 8.53 1.10 1.16
CA LEU A 41 8.55 1.10 2.63
C LEU A 41 7.75 -0.03 3.28
N CYS A 42 6.85 -0.69 2.53
CA CYS A 42 6.10 -1.85 3.01
C CYS A 42 6.98 -3.09 3.27
N ILE A 43 8.26 -3.05 2.92
CA ILE A 43 9.24 -4.06 3.32
C ILE A 43 9.68 -3.90 4.80
N LEU A 44 9.58 -2.69 5.38
CA LEU A 44 10.02 -2.39 6.74
C LEU A 44 9.33 -3.24 7.82
N PRO A 45 8.03 -3.55 7.75
CA PRO A 45 7.36 -4.44 8.70
C PRO A 45 7.96 -5.85 8.77
N PHE A 46 8.69 -6.28 7.74
CA PHE A 46 9.42 -7.55 7.76
C PHE A 46 10.47 -7.57 8.88
N PHE A 47 11.15 -6.45 9.09
CA PHE A 47 12.18 -6.30 10.14
C PHE A 47 11.60 -5.74 11.43
N ILE A 48 10.69 -4.79 11.34
CA ILE A 48 10.12 -4.03 12.46
C ILE A 48 8.59 -4.03 12.37
N PRO A 49 7.91 -5.04 12.92
CA PRO A 49 6.46 -5.22 12.75
C PRO A 49 5.57 -4.04 13.18
N CYS A 50 6.06 -3.19 14.10
CA CYS A 50 5.30 -2.02 14.55
C CYS A 50 5.16 -0.92 13.47
N THR A 51 6.01 -0.92 12.44
CA THR A 51 5.94 0.05 11.34
C THR A 51 4.71 -0.14 10.46
N ALA A 52 4.06 -1.30 10.49
CA ALA A 52 2.82 -1.56 9.76
C ALA A 52 1.71 -0.54 10.09
N TRP A 53 1.57 -0.16 11.35
CA TRP A 53 0.60 0.86 11.78
C TRP A 53 0.99 2.26 11.31
N GLY A 54 2.30 2.54 11.27
CA GLY A 54 2.82 3.79 10.72
C GLY A 54 2.52 3.92 9.23
N LEU A 55 2.75 2.86 8.46
CA LEU A 55 2.44 2.82 7.03
C LEU A 55 0.96 3.02 6.76
N PHE A 56 0.09 2.38 7.52
CA PHE A 56 -1.35 2.57 7.43
C PHE A 56 -1.74 4.04 7.64
N ALA A 57 -1.27 4.66 8.73
CA ALA A 57 -1.55 6.05 9.02
C ALA A 57 -0.97 7.00 7.95
N GLY A 58 0.26 6.76 7.50
CA GLY A 58 0.92 7.52 6.45
C GLY A 58 0.18 7.42 5.11
N CYS A 59 -0.27 6.23 4.74
CA CYS A 59 -1.07 5.99 3.53
C CYS A 59 -2.42 6.70 3.63
N ALA A 60 -3.12 6.62 4.76
CA ALA A 60 -4.39 7.31 4.97
C ALA A 60 -4.25 8.84 4.82
N ILE A 61 -3.21 9.43 5.42
CA ILE A 61 -2.92 10.86 5.30
C ILE A 61 -2.61 11.23 3.85
N ALA A 62 -1.77 10.46 3.17
CA ALA A 62 -1.43 10.72 1.77
C ALA A 62 -2.67 10.64 0.88
N ASN A 63 -3.53 9.65 1.08
CA ASN A 63 -4.74 9.46 0.29
C ASN A 63 -5.83 10.51 0.58
N LEU A 64 -5.86 11.12 1.77
CA LEU A 64 -6.74 12.26 2.06
C LEU A 64 -6.46 13.47 1.16
N LEU A 65 -5.23 13.59 0.69
CA LEU A 65 -4.78 14.65 -0.21
C LEU A 65 -4.89 14.25 -1.70
N SER A 66 -5.27 13.00 -1.97
CA SER A 66 -5.51 12.48 -3.31
C SER A 66 -6.86 12.97 -3.84
N ALA A 67 -6.91 13.26 -5.14
CA ALA A 67 -8.14 13.59 -5.85
C ALA A 67 -9.06 12.37 -6.08
N ALA A 68 -8.61 11.16 -5.78
CA ALA A 68 -9.34 9.91 -6.05
C ALA A 68 -10.53 9.65 -5.09
N GLY A 69 -10.70 10.49 -4.06
CA GLY A 69 -11.85 10.47 -3.18
C GLY A 69 -11.74 9.52 -1.98
N ILE A 70 -12.83 9.44 -1.21
CA ILE A 70 -12.88 8.70 0.08
C ILE A 70 -12.66 7.20 -0.08
N PHE A 71 -13.02 6.64 -1.23
CA PHE A 71 -12.83 5.22 -1.52
C PHE A 71 -11.33 4.85 -1.57
N ASP A 72 -10.51 5.70 -2.20
CA ASP A 72 -9.06 5.49 -2.25
C ASP A 72 -8.43 5.61 -0.85
N VAL A 73 -8.94 6.52 -0.01
CA VAL A 73 -8.49 6.63 1.39
C VAL A 73 -8.75 5.32 2.14
N VAL A 74 -9.95 4.77 2.04
CA VAL A 74 -10.34 3.57 2.82
C VAL A 74 -9.67 2.32 2.26
N PHE A 75 -9.85 2.06 0.96
CA PHE A 75 -9.38 0.81 0.36
C PHE A 75 -7.88 0.80 0.13
N GLY A 76 -7.28 1.93 -0.27
CA GLY A 76 -5.83 2.07 -0.44
C GLY A 76 -5.08 1.92 0.89
N SER A 77 -5.56 2.56 1.96
CA SER A 77 -4.94 2.41 3.28
C SER A 77 -5.14 1.01 3.87
N LEU A 78 -6.29 0.37 3.61
CA LEU A 78 -6.55 -0.99 4.03
C LEU A 78 -5.65 -1.99 3.28
N ALA A 79 -5.45 -1.79 1.96
CA ALA A 79 -4.54 -2.59 1.17
C ALA A 79 -3.11 -2.53 1.71
N THR A 80 -2.62 -1.31 1.99
CA THR A 80 -1.30 -1.07 2.58
C THR A 80 -1.18 -1.73 3.95
N LEU A 81 -2.22 -1.66 4.80
CA LEU A 81 -2.21 -2.31 6.11
C LEU A 81 -2.13 -3.83 5.99
N LEU A 82 -2.96 -4.43 5.14
CA LEU A 82 -2.97 -5.88 4.93
C LEU A 82 -1.63 -6.37 4.36
N ALA A 83 -1.08 -5.67 3.37
CA ALA A 83 0.25 -5.95 2.84
C ALA A 83 1.32 -5.88 3.92
N ALA A 84 1.33 -4.81 4.73
CA ALA A 84 2.28 -4.61 5.81
C ALA A 84 2.16 -5.68 6.92
N LEU A 85 0.94 -6.10 7.26
CA LEU A 85 0.71 -7.17 8.24
C LEU A 85 1.18 -8.53 7.72
N CYS A 86 0.89 -8.85 6.45
CA CYS A 86 1.38 -10.07 5.81
C CYS A 86 2.92 -10.08 5.75
N THR A 87 3.53 -8.96 5.38
CA THR A 87 4.99 -8.78 5.38
C THR A 87 5.58 -8.98 6.79
N ALA A 88 4.94 -8.39 7.81
CA ALA A 88 5.34 -8.58 9.21
C ALA A 88 5.20 -10.03 9.68
N TRP A 89 4.18 -10.74 9.21
CA TRP A 89 3.98 -12.15 9.53
C TRP A 89 5.05 -13.04 8.88
N LEU A 90 5.39 -12.78 7.61
CA LEU A 90 6.49 -13.47 6.92
C LEU A 90 7.84 -13.26 7.64
N GLY A 91 8.07 -12.05 8.19
CA GLY A 91 9.28 -11.72 8.94
C GLY A 91 9.41 -12.42 10.29
N ARG A 92 8.31 -12.90 10.89
CA ARG A 92 8.33 -13.61 12.19
C ARG A 92 8.81 -15.06 12.12
N GLY A 93 8.90 -15.67 10.93
CA GLY A 93 9.29 -17.05 10.77
C GLY A 93 10.76 -17.30 11.09
N ARG A 94 11.06 -18.43 11.78
CA ARG A 94 12.43 -18.92 11.93
C ARG A 94 13.01 -19.19 10.55
N GLY A 95 14.04 -18.44 10.15
CA GLY A 95 14.61 -18.46 8.79
C GLY A 95 14.16 -17.28 7.93
N ALA A 96 13.86 -16.15 8.56
CA ALA A 96 13.54 -14.88 7.87
C ALA A 96 14.62 -14.45 6.84
N GLN A 97 15.82 -14.97 6.93
CA GLN A 97 16.93 -14.74 6.00
C GLN A 97 16.82 -15.51 4.67
N SER A 98 15.73 -16.24 4.43
CA SER A 98 15.50 -16.88 3.13
C SER A 98 15.15 -15.81 2.07
N TRP A 99 15.90 -15.75 1.00
CA TRP A 99 15.65 -14.89 -0.16
C TRP A 99 14.21 -15.00 -0.69
N VAL A 100 13.64 -16.21 -0.65
CA VAL A 100 12.26 -16.47 -1.07
C VAL A 100 11.25 -15.69 -0.22
N ARG A 101 11.44 -15.64 1.10
CA ARG A 101 10.54 -14.89 1.99
C ARG A 101 10.66 -13.38 1.79
N CYS A 102 11.87 -12.90 1.52
CA CYS A 102 12.10 -11.49 1.24
C CYS A 102 11.41 -11.09 -0.07
N ILE A 103 11.50 -11.90 -1.11
CA ILE A 103 10.81 -11.71 -2.40
C ILE A 103 9.30 -11.77 -2.19
N LEU A 104 8.78 -12.77 -1.47
CA LEU A 104 7.36 -12.85 -1.16
C LEU A 104 6.87 -11.63 -0.37
N ALA A 105 7.65 -11.16 0.60
CA ALA A 105 7.31 -9.96 1.37
C ALA A 105 7.26 -8.71 0.49
N ALA A 106 8.17 -8.57 -0.47
CA ALA A 106 8.18 -7.47 -1.43
C ALA A 106 7.02 -7.53 -2.44
N LEU A 107 6.49 -8.73 -2.73
CA LEU A 107 5.35 -8.91 -3.62
C LEU A 107 4.00 -8.63 -2.93
N MET A 108 3.93 -8.68 -1.59
CA MET A 108 2.67 -8.47 -0.86
C MET A 108 1.98 -7.14 -1.19
N PRO A 109 2.66 -5.98 -1.19
CA PRO A 109 2.03 -4.72 -1.58
C PRO A 109 1.43 -4.76 -2.98
N VAL A 110 2.17 -5.35 -3.93
CA VAL A 110 1.72 -5.48 -5.33
C VAL A 110 0.43 -6.29 -5.42
N VAL A 111 0.38 -7.44 -4.75
CA VAL A 111 -0.80 -8.33 -4.75
C VAL A 111 -2.01 -7.65 -4.11
N PHE A 112 -1.84 -7.02 -2.94
CA PHE A 112 -2.97 -6.38 -2.26
C PHE A 112 -3.47 -5.14 -3.00
N ASN A 113 -2.58 -4.33 -3.57
CA ASN A 113 -2.98 -3.21 -4.40
C ASN A 113 -3.65 -3.67 -5.69
N PHE A 114 -3.10 -4.66 -6.36
CA PHE A 114 -3.73 -5.24 -7.56
C PHE A 114 -5.18 -5.66 -7.28
N VAL A 115 -5.42 -6.39 -6.20
CA VAL A 115 -6.75 -6.93 -5.88
C VAL A 115 -7.68 -5.84 -5.35
N LEU A 116 -7.26 -5.09 -4.33
CA LEU A 116 -8.15 -4.15 -3.63
C LEU A 116 -8.32 -2.85 -4.39
N VAL A 117 -7.22 -2.19 -4.76
CA VAL A 117 -7.29 -0.90 -5.45
C VAL A 117 -7.77 -1.10 -6.88
N GLY A 118 -7.30 -2.16 -7.56
CA GLY A 118 -7.76 -2.52 -8.89
C GLY A 118 -9.26 -2.78 -8.93
N ALA A 119 -9.82 -3.51 -7.96
CA ALA A 119 -11.26 -3.77 -7.88
C ALA A 119 -12.08 -2.49 -7.68
N VAL A 120 -11.63 -1.60 -6.80
CA VAL A 120 -12.30 -0.32 -6.54
C VAL A 120 -12.26 0.59 -7.76
N LEU A 121 -11.11 0.68 -8.42
CA LEU A 121 -10.97 1.49 -9.65
C LEU A 121 -11.81 0.92 -10.78
N THR A 122 -11.85 -0.39 -10.95
CA THR A 122 -12.70 -1.04 -11.94
C THR A 122 -14.16 -0.71 -11.69
N TRP A 123 -14.63 -0.79 -10.46
CA TRP A 123 -16.00 -0.44 -10.11
C TRP A 123 -16.29 1.04 -10.43
N SER A 124 -15.47 1.95 -9.91
CA SER A 124 -15.67 3.39 -10.10
C SER A 124 -15.62 3.82 -11.57
N LEU A 125 -14.74 3.20 -12.38
CA LEU A 125 -14.63 3.53 -13.80
C LEU A 125 -15.72 2.87 -14.63
N THR A 126 -16.19 1.68 -14.27
CA THR A 126 -17.28 0.99 -14.98
C THR A 126 -18.58 1.77 -14.88
N ASP A 127 -18.89 2.32 -13.71
CA ASP A 127 -20.09 3.12 -13.49
C ASP A 127 -20.00 4.50 -14.19
N ALA A 128 -18.80 5.09 -14.26
CA ALA A 128 -18.62 6.48 -14.71
C ALA A 128 -18.34 6.62 -16.21
N VAL A 129 -17.61 5.68 -16.84
CA VAL A 129 -17.03 5.90 -18.18
C VAL A 129 -17.40 4.82 -19.20
N PHE A 130 -17.63 3.58 -18.78
CA PHE A 130 -17.86 2.45 -19.68
C PHE A 130 -19.01 1.53 -19.24
N PRO A 131 -20.27 1.95 -19.38
CA PRO A 131 -21.41 1.13 -19.00
C PRO A 131 -21.54 -0.17 -19.83
N HIS A 132 -20.80 -0.31 -20.91
CA HIS A 132 -20.87 -1.43 -21.85
C HIS A 132 -19.58 -2.26 -21.98
N LEU A 133 -18.47 -1.84 -21.37
CA LEU A 133 -17.27 -2.68 -21.32
C LEU A 133 -17.24 -3.41 -19.98
N ASN A 134 -17.17 -4.72 -20.04
CA ASN A 134 -16.65 -5.50 -18.91
C ASN A 134 -15.21 -5.04 -18.69
N ALA A 135 -15.07 -3.94 -17.99
CA ALA A 135 -13.82 -3.24 -17.69
C ALA A 135 -13.03 -4.05 -16.65
N SER A 136 -12.83 -5.27 -16.98
CA SER A 136 -12.22 -6.23 -16.13
C SER A 136 -10.70 -6.08 -16.18
N PHE A 137 -10.06 -7.08 -16.57
CA PHE A 137 -8.65 -7.40 -16.48
C PHE A 137 -7.67 -6.34 -17.03
N TRP A 138 -8.05 -5.56 -18.03
CA TRP A 138 -7.16 -4.57 -18.67
C TRP A 138 -6.94 -3.32 -17.83
N VAL A 139 -7.95 -2.89 -17.08
CA VAL A 139 -7.81 -1.77 -16.13
C VAL A 139 -6.94 -2.19 -14.95
N PHE A 140 -7.08 -3.43 -14.48
CA PHE A 140 -6.20 -4.00 -13.48
C PHE A 140 -4.73 -4.05 -13.93
N GLY A 141 -4.48 -4.52 -15.15
CA GLY A 141 -3.12 -4.62 -15.69
C GLY A 141 -2.44 -3.25 -15.83
N GLY A 142 -3.18 -2.22 -16.24
CA GLY A 142 -2.66 -0.86 -16.39
C GLY A 142 -2.34 -0.16 -15.07
N GLN A 143 -2.85 -0.65 -13.94
CA GLN A 143 -2.60 -0.06 -12.61
C GLN A 143 -1.39 -0.70 -11.89
N VAL A 144 -0.88 -1.81 -12.38
CA VAL A 144 0.21 -2.57 -11.76
C VAL A 144 1.51 -2.50 -12.58
N ALA A 145 1.40 -2.14 -13.85
CA ALA A 145 2.55 -1.95 -14.73
C ALA A 145 3.21 -0.60 -14.51
#